data_58cfe5fb7a3031a57f797efe4153fb5f
#
_entry.id   58cfe5fb7a3031a57f797efe4153fb5f
#
_cell.length_a   1.000
_cell.length_b   1.000
_cell.length_c   1.000
_cell.angle_alpha   90.00
_cell.angle_beta   90.00
_cell.angle_gamma   90.00
#
_symmetry.space_group_name_H-M   'P 1'
#
loop_
_entity.id
_entity.type
_entity.pdbx_description
1 polymer ?
#
loop_
_entity_poly.entity_id
_entity_poly.type
_entity_poly.pdbx_seq_one_letter_code
_entity_poly.pdbx_strand_id
1 'polypeptide(L)'
;MTPGLGAKTAVGLIGRFRTPQAVFRASKSELEAAGIASGLARNISSGCAFEDAVTQQHKLADAAATLIPYTSPHYPARLKEIYDPPPVLFAKGRVELLDTLALAVVGTRHPTAYGTTAATRLAKDLADAGLTITSGMARGIDTAAHKAVLETGGNTIAVFGCGVDELYPVENRKLAEQIAASGLILSDFPMATPPYPQNFPIRNRIISGISLGVLIVEGGQYSGSAITARLATEHNREVFAVPGNITSKMSWGPNLLIKQGAKLIQDWNDVVTELKPEDRRWLVRQCREKLHLPDELDLQDAPGTLDMGPMTEVARGILQALTPDAPVPLDHLVETLIPHSASEIIAALFELELTGLIRQLPGKSFLKVWLS
;
A
#
# COMPACT_ATOMS: atom_id res chain seq x y z
N MET A 1 -22.57 0.12 -13.38
CA MET A 1 -23.74 -0.60 -13.91
C MET A 1 -24.59 0.29 -14.81
N THR A 2 -24.82 1.57 -14.50
CA THR A 2 -25.50 2.47 -15.46
C THR A 2 -24.67 2.60 -16.73
N PRO A 3 -25.23 2.20 -17.93
CA PRO A 3 -24.48 2.23 -19.17
C PRO A 3 -23.97 3.63 -19.52
N GLY A 4 -22.68 3.75 -19.84
CA GLY A 4 -22.02 5.01 -20.18
C GLY A 4 -21.59 5.87 -18.98
N LEU A 5 -21.83 5.45 -17.74
CA LEU A 5 -21.40 6.17 -16.54
C LEU A 5 -20.00 5.72 -16.15
N GLY A 6 -18.97 6.49 -16.54
CA GLY A 6 -17.59 6.27 -16.12
C GLY A 6 -17.31 6.74 -14.68
N ALA A 7 -16.23 6.25 -14.07
CA ALA A 7 -15.85 6.54 -12.68
C ALA A 7 -15.76 8.05 -12.40
N LYS A 8 -15.02 8.80 -13.22
CA LYS A 8 -14.84 10.26 -13.07
C LYS A 8 -16.18 11.02 -13.10
N THR A 9 -17.07 10.64 -14.05
CA THR A 9 -18.39 11.27 -14.16
C THR A 9 -19.26 10.95 -12.94
N ALA A 10 -19.23 9.69 -12.45
CA ALA A 10 -19.96 9.28 -11.25
C ALA A 10 -19.51 10.08 -10.01
N VAL A 11 -18.20 10.19 -9.78
CA VAL A 11 -17.65 10.98 -8.67
C VAL A 11 -17.97 12.47 -8.82
N GLY A 12 -17.89 13.02 -10.04
CA GLY A 12 -18.27 14.41 -10.31
C GLY A 12 -19.76 14.69 -10.01
N LEU A 13 -20.64 13.75 -10.36
CA LEU A 13 -22.06 13.84 -10.01
C LEU A 13 -22.29 13.80 -8.49
N ILE A 14 -21.62 12.90 -7.77
CA ILE A 14 -21.70 12.84 -6.30
C ILE A 14 -21.22 14.16 -5.69
N GLY A 15 -20.12 14.74 -6.20
CA GLY A 15 -19.64 16.06 -5.75
C GLY A 15 -20.67 17.16 -5.95
N ARG A 16 -21.38 17.18 -7.08
CA ARG A 16 -22.38 18.20 -7.42
C ARG A 16 -23.70 18.02 -6.68
N PHE A 17 -24.24 16.78 -6.65
CA PHE A 17 -25.53 16.47 -6.05
C PHE A 17 -25.43 16.03 -4.58
N ARG A 18 -24.21 15.94 -4.04
CA ARG A 18 -23.87 15.58 -2.65
C ARG A 18 -24.10 14.13 -2.27
N THR A 19 -25.13 13.48 -2.80
CA THR A 19 -25.43 12.08 -2.49
C THR A 19 -25.78 11.29 -3.76
N PRO A 20 -25.50 10.00 -3.82
CA PRO A 20 -25.94 9.13 -4.92
C PRO A 20 -27.47 9.15 -5.09
N GLN A 21 -28.22 9.21 -4.00
CA GLN A 21 -29.70 9.26 -4.03
C GLN A 21 -30.20 10.52 -4.74
N ALA A 22 -29.56 11.67 -4.50
CA ALA A 22 -29.91 12.92 -5.19
C ALA A 22 -29.62 12.84 -6.69
N VAL A 23 -28.52 12.17 -7.09
CA VAL A 23 -28.21 11.93 -8.51
C VAL A 23 -29.32 11.13 -9.20
N PHE A 24 -29.78 10.03 -8.59
CA PHE A 24 -30.84 9.17 -9.18
C PHE A 24 -32.25 9.77 -9.08
N ARG A 25 -32.48 10.77 -8.22
CA ARG A 25 -33.73 11.54 -8.15
C ARG A 25 -33.76 12.74 -9.09
N ALA A 26 -32.61 13.15 -9.62
CA ALA A 26 -32.52 14.27 -10.52
C ALA A 26 -33.24 13.97 -11.85
N SER A 27 -33.96 14.96 -12.35
CA SER A 27 -34.58 14.89 -13.67
C SER A 27 -33.51 14.86 -14.77
N LYS A 28 -33.88 14.38 -15.95
CA LYS A 28 -33.02 14.41 -17.12
C LYS A 28 -32.49 15.83 -17.40
N SER A 29 -33.35 16.85 -17.29
CA SER A 29 -32.98 18.26 -17.52
C SER A 29 -31.93 18.78 -16.53
N GLU A 30 -32.04 18.41 -15.24
CA GLU A 30 -31.08 18.78 -14.22
C GLU A 30 -29.71 18.11 -14.47
N LEU A 31 -29.71 16.85 -14.91
CA LEU A 31 -28.48 16.12 -15.26
C LEU A 31 -27.83 16.73 -16.52
N GLU A 32 -28.61 17.11 -17.54
CA GLU A 32 -28.10 17.81 -18.73
C GLU A 32 -27.55 19.19 -18.38
N ALA A 33 -28.20 19.93 -17.50
CA ALA A 33 -27.70 21.21 -16.95
C ALA A 33 -26.41 21.01 -16.12
N ALA A 34 -26.17 19.80 -15.63
CA ALA A 34 -24.93 19.39 -14.97
C ALA A 34 -23.81 19.03 -15.96
N GLY A 35 -24.05 19.12 -17.28
CA GLY A 35 -23.07 18.78 -18.31
C GLY A 35 -23.08 17.31 -18.72
N ILE A 36 -24.10 16.56 -18.36
CA ILE A 36 -24.23 15.13 -18.70
C ILE A 36 -24.88 14.99 -20.08
N ALA A 37 -24.28 14.16 -20.94
CA ALA A 37 -24.81 13.88 -22.26
C ALA A 37 -26.24 13.27 -22.17
N SER A 38 -27.15 13.69 -23.07
CA SER A 38 -28.58 13.34 -23.03
C SER A 38 -28.88 11.84 -22.90
N GLY A 39 -28.09 10.98 -23.58
CA GLY A 39 -28.22 9.52 -23.47
C GLY A 39 -27.92 8.99 -22.05
N LEU A 40 -26.83 9.48 -21.46
CA LEU A 40 -26.45 9.10 -20.10
C LEU A 40 -27.42 9.69 -19.05
N ALA A 41 -27.86 10.95 -19.22
CA ALA A 41 -28.86 11.56 -18.37
C ALA A 41 -30.17 10.76 -18.35
N ARG A 42 -30.60 10.23 -19.51
CA ARG A 42 -31.76 9.33 -19.62
C ARG A 42 -31.51 8.02 -18.86
N ASN A 43 -30.34 7.39 -19.04
CA ASN A 43 -30.02 6.13 -18.36
C ASN A 43 -30.02 6.29 -16.83
N ILE A 44 -29.51 7.41 -16.31
CA ILE A 44 -29.52 7.70 -14.87
C ILE A 44 -30.95 7.94 -14.38
N SER A 45 -31.71 8.85 -15.01
CA SER A 45 -33.06 9.23 -14.56
C SER A 45 -34.10 8.13 -14.71
N SER A 46 -33.91 7.18 -15.62
CA SER A 46 -34.78 6.00 -15.77
C SER A 46 -34.52 4.91 -14.73
N GLY A 47 -33.42 4.96 -13.99
CA GLY A 47 -33.05 3.90 -13.06
C GLY A 47 -32.78 2.54 -13.71
N CYS A 48 -32.38 2.51 -14.99
CA CYS A 48 -32.26 1.27 -15.79
C CYS A 48 -31.32 0.21 -15.21
N ALA A 49 -30.44 0.59 -14.25
CA ALA A 49 -29.50 -0.31 -13.60
C ALA A 49 -29.96 -0.76 -12.20
N PHE A 50 -31.21 -0.48 -11.81
CA PHE A 50 -31.67 -0.76 -10.45
C PHE A 50 -31.71 -2.27 -10.14
N GLU A 51 -32.27 -3.08 -11.06
CA GLU A 51 -32.33 -4.54 -10.88
C GLU A 51 -30.94 -5.19 -10.84
N ASP A 52 -30.02 -4.68 -11.69
CA ASP A 52 -28.62 -5.11 -11.64
C ASP A 52 -27.99 -4.77 -10.29
N ALA A 53 -28.27 -3.59 -9.74
CA ALA A 53 -27.76 -3.18 -8.43
C ALA A 53 -28.29 -4.06 -7.29
N VAL A 54 -29.57 -4.42 -7.32
CA VAL A 54 -30.18 -5.38 -6.37
C VAL A 54 -29.51 -6.73 -6.49
N THR A 55 -29.30 -7.22 -7.71
CA THR A 55 -28.58 -8.49 -7.95
C THR A 55 -27.17 -8.45 -7.37
N GLN A 56 -26.46 -7.34 -7.53
CA GLN A 56 -25.14 -7.16 -6.94
C GLN A 56 -25.18 -7.17 -5.40
N GLN A 57 -26.20 -6.59 -4.80
CA GLN A 57 -26.37 -6.58 -3.34
C GLN A 57 -26.57 -8.00 -2.79
N HIS A 58 -27.33 -8.84 -3.47
CA HIS A 58 -27.47 -10.26 -3.11
C HIS A 58 -26.13 -11.00 -3.20
N LYS A 59 -25.40 -10.85 -4.31
CA LYS A 59 -24.08 -11.48 -4.49
C LYS A 59 -23.07 -11.03 -3.44
N LEU A 60 -23.10 -9.76 -3.02
CA LEU A 60 -22.27 -9.26 -1.93
C LEU A 60 -22.56 -9.99 -0.62
N ALA A 61 -23.84 -10.16 -0.27
CA ALA A 61 -24.24 -10.87 0.94
C ALA A 61 -23.81 -12.34 0.89
N ASP A 62 -24.03 -13.03 -0.23
CA ASP A 62 -23.64 -14.43 -0.42
C ASP A 62 -22.13 -14.65 -0.32
N ALA A 63 -21.32 -13.69 -0.78
CA ALA A 63 -19.86 -13.74 -0.73
C ALA A 63 -19.28 -13.22 0.59
N ALA A 64 -20.10 -12.76 1.54
CA ALA A 64 -19.67 -12.05 2.75
C ALA A 64 -18.71 -10.88 2.41
N ALA A 65 -19.05 -10.13 1.36
CA ALA A 65 -18.29 -8.98 0.90
C ALA A 65 -18.98 -7.66 1.27
N THR A 66 -18.21 -6.60 1.40
CA THR A 66 -18.68 -5.26 1.79
C THR A 66 -18.53 -4.30 0.62
N LEU A 67 -19.53 -3.44 0.40
CA LEU A 67 -19.46 -2.33 -0.54
C LEU A 67 -18.95 -1.07 0.16
N ILE A 68 -17.91 -0.45 -0.36
CA ILE A 68 -17.33 0.79 0.16
C ILE A 68 -17.54 1.89 -0.86
N PRO A 69 -18.56 2.76 -0.68
CA PRO A 69 -18.80 3.88 -1.59
C PRO A 69 -17.74 4.98 -1.40
N TYR A 70 -17.52 5.78 -2.42
CA TYR A 70 -16.60 6.93 -2.41
C TYR A 70 -16.82 7.88 -1.23
N THR A 71 -18.06 7.98 -0.73
CA THR A 71 -18.44 8.82 0.41
C THR A 71 -18.23 8.16 1.78
N SER A 72 -17.82 6.89 1.80
CA SER A 72 -17.54 6.18 3.05
C SER A 72 -16.33 6.79 3.78
N PRO A 73 -16.35 6.83 5.13
CA PRO A 73 -15.16 7.20 5.91
C PRO A 73 -13.99 6.23 5.68
N HIS A 74 -14.26 4.93 5.42
CA HIS A 74 -13.24 3.92 5.11
C HIS A 74 -12.74 3.95 3.66
N TYR A 75 -13.24 4.86 2.81
CA TYR A 75 -12.70 4.98 1.46
C TYR A 75 -11.32 5.64 1.52
N PRO A 76 -10.26 5.00 0.99
CA PRO A 76 -8.89 5.49 1.16
C PRO A 76 -8.71 6.93 0.68
N ALA A 77 -8.22 7.80 1.56
CA ALA A 77 -8.01 9.21 1.22
C ALA A 77 -7.08 9.37 0.01
N ARG A 78 -5.99 8.59 -0.03
CA ARG A 78 -5.03 8.60 -1.14
C ARG A 78 -5.67 8.18 -2.47
N LEU A 79 -6.63 7.25 -2.45
CA LEU A 79 -7.33 6.82 -3.66
C LEU A 79 -8.28 7.90 -4.21
N LYS A 80 -8.76 8.83 -3.36
CA LYS A 80 -9.56 9.99 -3.82
C LYS A 80 -8.74 10.98 -4.65
N GLU A 81 -7.42 10.98 -4.49
CA GLU A 81 -6.50 11.92 -5.14
C GLU A 81 -6.16 11.53 -6.59
N ILE A 82 -6.39 10.29 -7.02
CA ILE A 82 -6.09 9.88 -8.39
C ILE A 82 -7.09 10.50 -9.38
N TYR A 83 -6.70 10.55 -10.66
CA TYR A 83 -7.50 11.18 -11.72
C TYR A 83 -8.91 10.57 -11.89
N ASP A 84 -9.05 9.27 -11.71
CA ASP A 84 -10.27 8.48 -11.93
C ASP A 84 -10.58 7.54 -10.75
N PRO A 85 -10.81 8.07 -9.54
CA PRO A 85 -11.10 7.25 -8.39
C PRO A 85 -12.39 6.43 -8.60
N PRO A 86 -12.42 5.13 -8.25
CA PRO A 86 -13.62 4.32 -8.39
C PRO A 86 -14.75 4.83 -7.49
N PRO A 87 -16.00 4.97 -7.99
CA PRO A 87 -17.13 5.45 -7.18
C PRO A 87 -17.51 4.48 -6.07
N VAL A 88 -17.14 3.22 -6.21
CA VAL A 88 -17.36 2.14 -5.23
C VAL A 88 -16.20 1.16 -5.27
N LEU A 89 -15.92 0.55 -4.11
CA LEU A 89 -15.01 -0.57 -3.97
C LEU A 89 -15.79 -1.76 -3.38
N PHE A 90 -15.43 -2.95 -3.84
CA PHE A 90 -15.87 -4.22 -3.29
C PHE A 90 -14.75 -4.78 -2.44
N ALA A 91 -15.05 -5.17 -1.21
CA ALA A 91 -14.06 -5.59 -0.24
C ALA A 91 -14.46 -6.90 0.44
N LYS A 92 -13.50 -7.80 0.65
CA LYS A 92 -13.70 -9.04 1.41
C LYS A 92 -12.54 -9.23 2.40
N GLY A 93 -12.87 -9.26 3.68
CA GLY A 93 -11.89 -9.34 4.77
C GLY A 93 -11.86 -8.06 5.62
N ARG A 94 -10.71 -7.71 6.10
CA ARG A 94 -10.47 -6.65 7.08
C ARG A 94 -10.46 -5.27 6.42
N VAL A 95 -11.62 -4.61 6.39
CA VAL A 95 -11.81 -3.29 5.74
C VAL A 95 -10.97 -2.19 6.42
N GLU A 96 -10.71 -2.31 7.72
CA GLU A 96 -9.90 -1.36 8.49
C GLU A 96 -8.45 -1.23 7.96
N LEU A 97 -7.97 -2.17 7.16
CA LEU A 97 -6.67 -2.07 6.51
C LEU A 97 -6.59 -0.96 5.46
N LEU A 98 -7.72 -0.43 5.01
CA LEU A 98 -7.78 0.73 4.11
C LEU A 98 -7.40 2.05 4.80
N ASP A 99 -7.43 2.07 6.13
CA ASP A 99 -7.05 3.23 6.95
C ASP A 99 -5.56 3.20 7.36
N THR A 100 -4.81 2.16 6.93
CA THR A 100 -3.38 1.99 7.23
C THR A 100 -2.48 2.58 6.15
N LEU A 101 -1.19 2.74 6.47
CA LEU A 101 -0.18 3.12 5.48
C LEU A 101 0.21 1.91 4.64
N ALA A 102 -0.08 1.97 3.35
CA ALA A 102 0.16 0.88 2.42
C ALA A 102 1.33 1.17 1.47
N LEU A 103 2.13 0.14 1.18
CA LEU A 103 3.16 0.15 0.15
C LEU A 103 2.88 -0.95 -0.88
N ALA A 104 2.93 -0.62 -2.15
CA ALA A 104 2.77 -1.61 -3.20
C ALA A 104 4.08 -2.36 -3.47
N VAL A 105 4.03 -3.70 -3.51
CA VAL A 105 5.15 -4.55 -3.95
C VAL A 105 4.70 -5.33 -5.18
N VAL A 106 5.31 -5.05 -6.33
CA VAL A 106 4.91 -5.63 -7.62
C VAL A 106 6.12 -6.05 -8.45
N GLY A 107 5.88 -6.91 -9.45
CA GLY A 107 6.93 -7.32 -10.34
C GLY A 107 6.49 -8.32 -11.41
N THR A 108 7.46 -9.05 -11.92
CA THR A 108 7.24 -10.07 -12.96
C THR A 108 6.44 -11.26 -12.45
N ARG A 109 5.67 -11.87 -13.35
CA ARG A 109 4.97 -13.14 -13.09
C ARG A 109 5.89 -14.37 -13.12
N HIS A 110 7.11 -14.21 -13.62
CA HIS A 110 8.14 -15.24 -13.73
C HIS A 110 9.45 -14.72 -13.11
N PRO A 111 9.52 -14.59 -11.78
CA PRO A 111 10.71 -14.09 -11.11
C PRO A 111 11.87 -15.10 -11.17
N THR A 112 13.07 -14.57 -11.04
CA THR A 112 14.24 -15.38 -10.74
C THR A 112 14.26 -15.78 -9.26
N ALA A 113 15.17 -16.66 -8.85
CA ALA A 113 15.38 -16.96 -7.44
C ALA A 113 15.76 -15.69 -6.65
N TYR A 114 16.57 -14.81 -7.24
CA TYR A 114 16.93 -13.50 -6.67
C TYR A 114 15.67 -12.64 -6.42
N GLY A 115 14.83 -12.47 -7.46
CA GLY A 115 13.63 -11.66 -7.34
C GLY A 115 12.64 -12.19 -6.31
N THR A 116 12.48 -13.52 -6.24
CA THR A 116 11.62 -14.16 -5.21
C THR A 116 12.16 -13.90 -3.82
N THR A 117 13.47 -14.10 -3.60
CA THR A 117 14.11 -13.85 -2.29
C THR A 117 14.03 -12.38 -1.90
N ALA A 118 14.31 -11.46 -2.83
CA ALA A 118 14.23 -10.02 -2.58
C ALA A 118 12.80 -9.59 -2.23
N ALA A 119 11.78 -10.06 -2.98
CA ALA A 119 10.38 -9.76 -2.68
C ALA A 119 9.95 -10.28 -1.32
N THR A 120 10.31 -11.53 -0.99
CA THR A 120 10.01 -12.16 0.30
C THR A 120 10.61 -11.37 1.46
N ARG A 121 11.93 -11.06 1.37
CA ARG A 121 12.65 -10.33 2.41
C ARG A 121 12.07 -8.93 2.60
N LEU A 122 12.02 -8.14 1.52
CA LEU A 122 11.57 -6.75 1.60
C LEU A 122 10.11 -6.62 2.03
N ALA A 123 9.21 -7.49 1.53
CA ALA A 123 7.80 -7.46 1.94
C ALA A 123 7.63 -7.80 3.42
N LYS A 124 8.41 -8.76 3.93
CA LYS A 124 8.45 -9.10 5.35
C LYS A 124 8.95 -7.93 6.18
N ASP A 125 10.15 -7.41 5.87
CA ASP A 125 10.80 -6.35 6.64
C ASP A 125 9.94 -5.07 6.66
N LEU A 126 9.29 -4.71 5.53
CA LEU A 126 8.35 -3.58 5.43
C LEU A 126 7.07 -3.81 6.24
N ALA A 127 6.55 -5.04 6.28
CA ALA A 127 5.38 -5.37 7.10
C ALA A 127 5.71 -5.35 8.60
N ASP A 128 6.90 -5.81 8.98
CA ASP A 128 7.41 -5.75 10.35
C ASP A 128 7.60 -4.29 10.79
N ALA A 129 8.00 -3.40 9.85
CA ALA A 129 8.06 -1.95 10.06
C ALA A 129 6.67 -1.27 10.16
N GLY A 130 5.58 -2.01 10.07
CA GLY A 130 4.22 -1.53 10.25
C GLY A 130 3.48 -1.11 8.97
N LEU A 131 4.08 -1.29 7.80
CA LEU A 131 3.44 -1.01 6.52
C LEU A 131 2.50 -2.15 6.12
N THR A 132 1.36 -1.81 5.55
CA THR A 132 0.48 -2.77 4.89
C THR A 132 0.97 -3.02 3.47
N ILE A 133 1.24 -4.26 3.11
CA ILE A 133 1.74 -4.59 1.78
C ILE A 133 0.58 -4.80 0.82
N THR A 134 0.53 -3.97 -0.22
CA THR A 134 -0.46 -4.06 -1.30
C THR A 134 0.14 -4.71 -2.53
N SER A 135 -0.59 -5.61 -3.17
CA SER A 135 -0.19 -6.19 -4.44
C SER A 135 -1.39 -6.68 -5.27
N GLY A 136 -1.10 -7.21 -6.46
CA GLY A 136 -2.12 -7.56 -7.45
C GLY A 136 -2.52 -9.04 -7.49
N MET A 137 -2.09 -9.87 -6.54
CA MET A 137 -2.38 -11.30 -6.52
C MET A 137 -1.87 -12.08 -7.76
N ALA A 138 -1.05 -11.47 -8.62
CA ALA A 138 -0.49 -12.16 -9.78
C ALA A 138 0.50 -13.26 -9.34
N ARG A 139 0.79 -14.20 -10.25
CA ARG A 139 1.90 -15.15 -10.06
C ARG A 139 3.21 -14.38 -9.81
N GLY A 140 4.21 -15.03 -9.25
CA GLY A 140 5.55 -14.50 -9.09
C GLY A 140 5.70 -13.52 -7.93
N ILE A 141 6.15 -12.31 -8.18
CA ILE A 141 6.51 -11.32 -7.15
C ILE A 141 5.31 -11.01 -6.23
N ASP A 142 4.13 -10.76 -6.79
CA ASP A 142 2.93 -10.45 -6.02
C ASP A 142 2.60 -11.60 -5.03
N THR A 143 2.64 -12.85 -5.53
CA THR A 143 2.42 -14.05 -4.70
C THR A 143 3.48 -14.17 -3.60
N ALA A 144 4.76 -13.92 -3.91
CA ALA A 144 5.85 -14.00 -2.94
C ALA A 144 5.67 -12.94 -1.83
N ALA A 145 5.32 -11.71 -2.21
CA ALA A 145 5.08 -10.62 -1.26
C ALA A 145 3.92 -10.93 -0.30
N HIS A 146 2.76 -11.34 -0.82
CA HIS A 146 1.61 -11.69 0.02
C HIS A 146 1.91 -12.84 1.00
N LYS A 147 2.57 -13.91 0.52
CA LYS A 147 2.94 -15.05 1.37
C LYS A 147 3.87 -14.63 2.51
N ALA A 148 4.92 -13.88 2.19
CA ALA A 148 5.89 -13.43 3.17
C ALA A 148 5.25 -12.61 4.29
N VAL A 149 4.31 -11.73 3.95
CA VAL A 149 3.59 -10.90 4.92
C VAL A 149 2.67 -11.75 5.81
N LEU A 150 1.94 -12.70 5.24
CA LEU A 150 1.06 -13.59 6.02
C LEU A 150 1.85 -14.49 6.99
N GLU A 151 3.04 -14.96 6.58
CA GLU A 151 3.92 -15.78 7.43
C GLU A 151 4.40 -15.03 8.68
N THR A 152 4.49 -13.71 8.64
CA THR A 152 4.86 -12.87 9.80
C THR A 152 3.66 -12.32 10.56
N GLY A 153 2.44 -12.64 10.15
CA GLY A 153 1.22 -12.06 10.73
C GLY A 153 1.01 -10.57 10.38
N GLY A 154 1.72 -10.09 9.37
CA GLY A 154 1.59 -8.71 8.87
C GLY A 154 0.30 -8.46 8.09
N ASN A 155 0.07 -7.21 7.73
CA ASN A 155 -1.12 -6.76 7.01
C ASN A 155 -0.91 -6.75 5.49
N THR A 156 -1.84 -7.32 4.73
CA THR A 156 -1.75 -7.31 3.27
C THR A 156 -3.10 -7.05 2.60
N ILE A 157 -3.07 -6.30 1.47
CA ILE A 157 -4.23 -5.99 0.63
C ILE A 157 -3.98 -6.55 -0.77
N ALA A 158 -4.81 -7.49 -1.20
CA ALA A 158 -4.80 -8.02 -2.56
C ALA A 158 -5.84 -7.30 -3.41
N VAL A 159 -5.40 -6.54 -4.41
CA VAL A 159 -6.31 -5.88 -5.35
C VAL A 159 -6.58 -6.81 -6.51
N PHE A 160 -7.86 -7.09 -6.83
CA PHE A 160 -8.26 -8.01 -7.88
C PHE A 160 -8.59 -7.27 -9.19
N GLY A 161 -8.35 -7.91 -10.34
CA GLY A 161 -8.79 -7.46 -11.65
C GLY A 161 -10.06 -8.15 -12.13
N CYS A 162 -10.86 -8.68 -11.18
CA CYS A 162 -12.13 -9.38 -11.36
C CYS A 162 -13.01 -9.11 -10.15
N GLY A 163 -14.22 -9.67 -10.07
CA GLY A 163 -15.01 -9.61 -8.85
C GLY A 163 -14.27 -10.20 -7.65
N VAL A 164 -14.55 -9.71 -6.43
CA VAL A 164 -13.90 -10.24 -5.21
C VAL A 164 -14.34 -11.68 -4.88
N ASP A 165 -15.40 -12.15 -5.55
CA ASP A 165 -15.91 -13.52 -5.53
C ASP A 165 -15.28 -14.41 -6.61
N GLU A 166 -14.55 -13.82 -7.57
CA GLU A 166 -13.86 -14.53 -8.64
C GLU A 166 -12.38 -14.71 -8.33
N LEU A 167 -11.89 -15.93 -8.45
CA LEU A 167 -10.52 -16.25 -8.11
C LEU A 167 -9.60 -16.34 -9.33
N TYR A 168 -8.60 -15.47 -9.39
CA TYR A 168 -7.54 -15.52 -10.38
C TYR A 168 -6.20 -15.01 -9.82
N PRO A 169 -5.09 -15.73 -10.04
CA PRO A 169 -4.99 -17.06 -10.68
C PRO A 169 -5.45 -18.19 -9.75
N VAL A 170 -5.93 -19.29 -10.33
CA VAL A 170 -6.51 -20.43 -9.56
C VAL A 170 -5.49 -21.06 -8.60
N GLU A 171 -4.20 -21.05 -8.96
CA GLU A 171 -3.08 -21.54 -8.15
C GLU A 171 -2.95 -20.81 -6.81
N ASN A 172 -3.41 -19.57 -6.73
CA ASN A 172 -3.38 -18.76 -5.52
C ASN A 172 -4.64 -18.91 -4.64
N ARG A 173 -5.48 -19.95 -4.85
CA ARG A 173 -6.72 -20.17 -4.07
C ARG A 173 -6.48 -20.13 -2.56
N LYS A 174 -5.55 -20.95 -2.06
CA LYS A 174 -5.25 -20.98 -0.61
C LYS A 174 -4.75 -19.63 -0.08
N LEU A 175 -3.95 -18.95 -0.89
CA LEU A 175 -3.45 -17.61 -0.55
C LEU A 175 -4.59 -16.58 -0.48
N ALA A 176 -5.53 -16.61 -1.42
CA ALA A 176 -6.71 -15.74 -1.41
C ALA A 176 -7.61 -16.01 -0.19
N GLU A 177 -7.82 -17.26 0.16
CA GLU A 177 -8.58 -17.65 1.37
C GLU A 177 -7.90 -17.12 2.65
N GLN A 178 -6.57 -17.23 2.74
CA GLN A 178 -5.81 -16.70 3.87
C GLN A 178 -5.88 -15.16 3.92
N ILE A 179 -5.75 -14.47 2.79
CA ILE A 179 -5.88 -13.01 2.74
C ILE A 179 -7.30 -12.59 3.09
N ALA A 180 -8.34 -13.29 2.63
CA ALA A 180 -9.71 -12.98 3.02
C ALA A 180 -9.96 -13.14 4.53
N ALA A 181 -9.23 -14.06 5.20
CA ALA A 181 -9.35 -14.31 6.63
C ALA A 181 -8.57 -13.32 7.51
N SER A 182 -7.36 -12.93 7.11
CA SER A 182 -6.44 -12.13 7.95
C SER A 182 -5.97 -10.80 7.32
N GLY A 183 -6.29 -10.56 6.06
CA GLY A 183 -5.98 -9.37 5.28
C GLY A 183 -7.22 -8.80 4.60
N LEU A 184 -7.06 -8.24 3.40
CA LEU A 184 -8.13 -7.65 2.61
C LEU A 184 -8.00 -7.99 1.13
N ILE A 185 -9.09 -8.45 0.52
CA ILE A 185 -9.25 -8.50 -0.93
C ILE A 185 -10.08 -7.29 -1.36
N LEU A 186 -9.63 -6.57 -2.38
CA LEU A 186 -10.22 -5.34 -2.87
C LEU A 186 -10.40 -5.38 -4.39
N SER A 187 -11.51 -4.86 -4.90
CA SER A 187 -11.76 -4.69 -6.34
C SER A 187 -12.67 -3.51 -6.61
N ASP A 188 -12.58 -2.91 -7.80
CA ASP A 188 -13.56 -1.96 -8.34
C ASP A 188 -14.49 -2.61 -9.41
N PHE A 189 -14.31 -3.88 -9.68
CA PHE A 189 -15.15 -4.64 -10.59
C PHE A 189 -16.35 -5.23 -9.85
N PRO A 190 -17.56 -5.20 -10.46
CA PRO A 190 -18.76 -5.83 -9.91
C PRO A 190 -18.55 -7.31 -9.59
N MET A 191 -19.35 -7.82 -8.65
CA MET A 191 -19.39 -9.25 -8.32
C MET A 191 -19.65 -10.10 -9.57
N ALA A 192 -19.05 -11.28 -9.62
CA ALA A 192 -19.06 -12.21 -10.76
C ALA A 192 -18.44 -11.64 -12.06
N THR A 193 -17.62 -10.59 -11.98
CA THR A 193 -16.84 -10.14 -13.14
C THR A 193 -15.68 -11.08 -13.40
N PRO A 194 -15.59 -11.74 -14.56
CA PRO A 194 -14.48 -12.63 -14.89
C PRO A 194 -13.13 -11.90 -15.01
N PRO A 195 -12.01 -12.63 -14.89
CA PRO A 195 -10.65 -12.06 -14.98
C PRO A 195 -10.22 -11.76 -16.41
N TYR A 196 -10.87 -10.80 -17.05
CA TYR A 196 -10.53 -10.37 -18.41
C TYR A 196 -9.14 -9.71 -18.45
N PRO A 197 -8.30 -9.99 -19.47
CA PRO A 197 -6.94 -9.44 -19.57
C PRO A 197 -6.86 -7.92 -19.47
N GLN A 198 -7.84 -7.19 -20.03
CA GLN A 198 -7.92 -5.73 -20.00
C GLN A 198 -8.17 -5.15 -18.60
N ASN A 199 -8.70 -5.93 -17.67
CA ASN A 199 -9.01 -5.46 -16.33
C ASN A 199 -7.75 -5.26 -15.47
N PHE A 200 -6.68 -6.05 -15.72
CA PHE A 200 -5.48 -6.00 -14.90
C PHE A 200 -4.73 -4.67 -15.00
N PRO A 201 -4.50 -4.08 -16.19
CA PRO A 201 -3.96 -2.72 -16.28
C PRO A 201 -4.85 -1.66 -15.63
N ILE A 202 -6.18 -1.77 -15.78
CA ILE A 202 -7.15 -0.84 -15.18
C ILE A 202 -7.06 -0.90 -13.64
N ARG A 203 -7.02 -2.11 -13.07
CA ARG A 203 -6.91 -2.34 -11.65
C ARG A 203 -5.63 -1.73 -11.04
N ASN A 204 -4.50 -1.71 -11.77
CA ASN A 204 -3.22 -1.26 -11.25
C ASN A 204 -3.25 0.19 -10.73
N ARG A 205 -4.19 1.03 -11.19
CA ARG A 205 -4.43 2.38 -10.65
C ARG A 205 -4.88 2.35 -9.18
N ILE A 206 -5.56 1.28 -8.75
CA ILE A 206 -5.96 1.12 -7.35
C ILE A 206 -4.76 0.73 -6.51
N ILE A 207 -3.90 -0.18 -7.01
CA ILE A 207 -2.67 -0.58 -6.32
C ILE A 207 -1.80 0.65 -6.02
N SER A 208 -1.49 1.46 -7.04
CA SER A 208 -0.72 2.69 -6.84
C SER A 208 -1.51 3.75 -6.07
N GLY A 209 -2.82 3.85 -6.28
CA GLY A 209 -3.68 4.86 -5.69
C GLY A 209 -3.83 4.76 -4.17
N ILE A 210 -3.88 3.55 -3.60
CA ILE A 210 -3.98 3.34 -2.15
C ILE A 210 -2.62 3.35 -1.45
N SER A 211 -1.52 3.30 -2.21
CA SER A 211 -0.18 3.13 -1.67
C SER A 211 0.58 4.46 -1.55
N LEU A 212 1.52 4.52 -0.60
CA LEU A 212 2.51 5.59 -0.45
C LEU A 212 3.46 5.65 -1.63
N GLY A 213 3.84 4.48 -2.11
CA GLY A 213 4.74 4.26 -3.22
C GLY A 213 4.61 2.85 -3.78
N VAL A 214 5.36 2.59 -4.84
CA VAL A 214 5.37 1.30 -5.54
C VAL A 214 6.79 0.79 -5.64
N LEU A 215 7.06 -0.37 -5.03
CA LEU A 215 8.32 -1.10 -5.11
C LEU A 215 8.29 -2.10 -6.26
N ILE A 216 9.17 -1.91 -7.24
CA ILE A 216 9.36 -2.80 -8.38
C ILE A 216 10.55 -3.72 -8.08
N VAL A 217 10.30 -5.03 -7.92
CA VAL A 217 11.36 -5.99 -7.56
C VAL A 217 12.07 -6.53 -8.79
N GLU A 218 11.33 -7.09 -9.73
CA GLU A 218 11.84 -7.55 -11.04
C GLU A 218 10.82 -7.28 -12.13
N GLY A 219 11.29 -7.02 -13.35
CA GLY A 219 10.44 -6.83 -14.51
C GLY A 219 11.25 -6.66 -15.79
N GLY A 220 10.81 -7.31 -16.86
CA GLY A 220 11.37 -7.09 -18.19
C GLY A 220 10.96 -5.72 -18.75
N GLN A 221 11.49 -5.39 -19.94
CA GLN A 221 11.30 -4.11 -20.62
C GLN A 221 9.82 -3.68 -20.77
N TYR A 222 8.93 -4.62 -21.05
CA TYR A 222 7.50 -4.40 -21.30
C TYR A 222 6.63 -5.10 -20.25
N SER A 223 7.08 -5.14 -18.99
CA SER A 223 6.35 -5.82 -17.93
C SER A 223 5.12 -5.03 -17.49
N GLY A 224 4.10 -5.73 -16.98
CA GLY A 224 2.93 -5.10 -16.37
C GLY A 224 3.28 -4.21 -15.16
N SER A 225 4.40 -4.50 -14.48
CA SER A 225 4.89 -3.67 -13.37
C SER A 225 5.36 -2.28 -13.81
N ALA A 226 5.84 -2.13 -15.07
CA ALA A 226 6.16 -0.82 -15.63
C ALA A 226 4.91 0.07 -15.78
N ILE A 227 3.74 -0.51 -16.05
CA ILE A 227 2.47 0.21 -16.07
C ILE A 227 2.16 0.74 -14.66
N THR A 228 2.34 -0.08 -13.62
CA THR A 228 2.10 0.31 -12.23
C THR A 228 3.07 1.41 -11.78
N ALA A 229 4.36 1.34 -12.17
CA ALA A 229 5.34 2.37 -11.90
C ALA A 229 4.96 3.72 -12.55
N ARG A 230 4.51 3.70 -13.82
CA ARG A 230 4.04 4.91 -14.50
C ARG A 230 2.82 5.51 -13.79
N LEU A 231 1.83 4.67 -13.45
CA LEU A 231 0.65 5.12 -12.69
C LEU A 231 1.03 5.69 -11.32
N ALA A 232 2.03 5.13 -10.64
CA ALA A 232 2.54 5.68 -9.38
C ALA A 232 3.05 7.12 -9.59
N THR A 233 3.86 7.37 -10.61
CA THR A 233 4.34 8.71 -10.96
C THR A 233 3.19 9.67 -11.30
N GLU A 234 2.21 9.22 -12.10
CA GLU A 234 1.01 10.01 -12.46
C GLU A 234 0.16 10.36 -11.21
N HIS A 235 0.19 9.52 -10.18
CA HIS A 235 -0.52 9.70 -8.91
C HIS A 235 0.31 10.44 -7.84
N ASN A 236 1.50 10.96 -8.16
CA ASN A 236 2.45 11.55 -7.20
C ASN A 236 2.79 10.59 -6.05
N ARG A 237 3.04 9.32 -6.39
CA ARG A 237 3.52 8.29 -5.45
C ARG A 237 4.99 8.01 -5.72
N GLU A 238 5.72 7.68 -4.67
CA GLU A 238 7.14 7.31 -4.81
C GLU A 238 7.30 6.03 -5.64
N VAL A 239 8.36 5.97 -6.42
CA VAL A 239 8.73 4.77 -7.19
C VAL A 239 10.05 4.26 -6.66
N PHE A 240 10.02 3.04 -6.18
CA PHE A 240 11.14 2.31 -5.63
C PHE A 240 11.51 1.16 -6.55
N ALA A 241 12.78 0.84 -6.67
CA ALA A 241 13.23 -0.24 -7.51
C ALA A 241 14.41 -1.02 -6.91
N VAL A 242 14.29 -2.35 -6.94
CA VAL A 242 15.37 -3.23 -6.50
C VAL A 242 16.41 -3.34 -7.61
N PRO A 243 17.68 -2.99 -7.37
CA PRO A 243 18.73 -3.12 -8.40
C PRO A 243 18.99 -4.58 -8.71
N GLY A 244 19.42 -4.85 -9.92
CA GLY A 244 19.77 -6.21 -10.31
C GLY A 244 20.86 -6.25 -11.37
N ASN A 245 21.33 -7.47 -11.68
CA ASN A 245 22.42 -7.68 -12.63
C ASN A 245 22.03 -7.15 -14.01
N ILE A 246 22.91 -6.35 -14.62
CA ILE A 246 22.73 -5.76 -15.96
C ILE A 246 22.59 -6.78 -17.08
N THR A 247 23.04 -8.01 -16.87
CA THR A 247 22.88 -9.11 -17.84
C THR A 247 21.55 -9.86 -17.68
N SER A 248 20.82 -9.63 -16.61
CA SER A 248 19.50 -10.24 -16.37
C SER A 248 18.39 -9.47 -17.09
N LYS A 249 17.61 -10.16 -17.91
CA LYS A 249 16.43 -9.58 -18.57
C LYS A 249 15.38 -9.12 -17.56
N MET A 250 15.31 -9.73 -16.37
CA MET A 250 14.34 -9.39 -15.31
C MET A 250 14.75 -8.15 -14.53
N SER A 251 16.03 -7.76 -14.56
CA SER A 251 16.52 -6.53 -13.93
C SER A 251 16.40 -5.30 -14.83
N TRP A 252 16.07 -5.48 -16.11
CA TRP A 252 16.04 -4.37 -17.08
C TRP A 252 15.05 -3.26 -16.67
N GLY A 253 13.84 -3.64 -16.29
CA GLY A 253 12.81 -2.69 -15.86
C GLY A 253 13.20 -1.89 -14.62
N PRO A 254 13.50 -2.53 -13.48
CA PRO A 254 13.95 -1.84 -12.27
C PRO A 254 15.19 -0.96 -12.52
N ASN A 255 16.21 -1.45 -13.19
CA ASN A 255 17.41 -0.66 -13.50
C ASN A 255 17.12 0.56 -14.41
N LEU A 256 16.15 0.44 -15.33
CA LEU A 256 15.70 1.59 -16.12
C LEU A 256 14.98 2.61 -15.24
N LEU A 257 14.09 2.17 -14.35
CA LEU A 257 13.39 3.06 -13.42
C LEU A 257 14.36 3.83 -12.52
N ILE A 258 15.42 3.17 -12.00
CA ILE A 258 16.49 3.82 -11.22
C ILE A 258 17.16 4.92 -12.06
N LYS A 259 17.49 4.64 -13.32
CA LYS A 259 18.04 5.65 -14.25
C LYS A 259 17.09 6.83 -14.49
N GLN A 260 15.79 6.62 -14.35
CA GLN A 260 14.75 7.63 -14.51
C GLN A 260 14.42 8.38 -13.21
N GLY A 261 15.14 8.09 -12.12
CA GLY A 261 14.99 8.76 -10.84
C GLY A 261 14.21 7.97 -9.78
N ALA A 262 13.81 6.72 -10.04
CA ALA A 262 13.28 5.86 -9.00
C ALA A 262 14.36 5.59 -7.94
N LYS A 263 13.95 5.53 -6.67
CA LYS A 263 14.87 5.27 -5.56
C LYS A 263 15.33 3.83 -5.58
N LEU A 264 16.64 3.63 -5.50
CA LEU A 264 17.27 2.32 -5.40
C LEU A 264 17.04 1.78 -3.99
N ILE A 265 16.53 0.54 -3.87
CA ILE A 265 16.20 -0.10 -2.60
C ILE A 265 17.06 -1.34 -2.40
N GLN A 266 17.77 -1.39 -1.29
CA GLN A 266 18.54 -2.54 -0.82
C GLN A 266 17.96 -3.16 0.45
N ASP A 267 17.32 -2.31 1.28
CA ASP A 267 16.63 -2.73 2.50
C ASP A 267 15.35 -1.89 2.74
N TRP A 268 14.58 -2.25 3.76
CA TRP A 268 13.31 -1.59 4.10
C TRP A 268 13.50 -0.12 4.53
N ASN A 269 14.64 0.21 5.13
CA ASN A 269 14.91 1.57 5.61
C ASN A 269 15.06 2.56 4.46
N ASP A 270 15.59 2.12 3.30
CA ASP A 270 15.64 2.95 2.08
C ASP A 270 14.24 3.42 1.66
N VAL A 271 13.19 2.62 1.92
CA VAL A 271 11.81 3.02 1.67
C VAL A 271 11.32 4.01 2.71
N VAL A 272 11.55 3.71 4.00
CA VAL A 272 11.01 4.50 5.11
C VAL A 272 11.62 5.90 5.15
N THR A 273 12.91 6.05 4.83
CA THR A 273 13.59 7.35 4.79
C THR A 273 13.04 8.29 3.72
N GLU A 274 12.48 7.75 2.64
CA GLU A 274 11.84 8.54 1.57
C GLU A 274 10.38 8.90 1.86
N LEU A 275 9.78 8.34 2.92
CA LEU A 275 8.41 8.68 3.30
C LEU A 275 8.35 10.10 3.89
N LYS A 276 7.18 10.74 3.71
CA LYS A 276 6.92 12.05 4.31
C LYS A 276 7.06 11.98 5.84
N PRO A 277 7.51 13.07 6.49
CA PRO A 277 7.67 13.09 7.96
C PRO A 277 6.39 12.67 8.72
N GLU A 278 5.21 13.02 8.22
CA GLU A 278 3.92 12.66 8.80
C GLU A 278 3.69 11.14 8.80
N ASP A 279 3.97 10.48 7.65
CA ASP A 279 3.82 9.05 7.48
C ASP A 279 4.83 8.29 8.37
N ARG A 280 6.07 8.79 8.48
CA ARG A 280 7.08 8.21 9.40
C ARG A 280 6.65 8.31 10.86
N ARG A 281 6.15 9.48 11.31
CA ARG A 281 5.61 9.66 12.67
C ARG A 281 4.44 8.70 12.94
N TRP A 282 3.58 8.49 11.96
CA TRP A 282 2.49 7.53 12.09
C TRP A 282 2.99 6.09 12.30
N LEU A 283 4.00 5.66 11.52
CA LEU A 283 4.63 4.33 11.68
C LEU A 283 5.25 4.16 13.07
N VAL A 284 5.98 5.17 13.56
CA VAL A 284 6.56 5.16 14.92
C VAL A 284 5.46 4.98 15.96
N ARG A 285 4.37 5.74 15.87
CA ARG A 285 3.23 5.63 16.79
C ARG A 285 2.64 4.23 16.79
N GLN A 286 2.37 3.66 15.61
CA GLN A 286 1.83 2.31 15.49
C GLN A 286 2.76 1.24 16.07
N CYS A 287 4.07 1.40 15.92
CA CYS A 287 5.04 0.48 16.53
C CYS A 287 5.04 0.60 18.05
N ARG A 288 4.95 1.82 18.59
CA ARG A 288 4.86 2.05 20.06
C ARG A 288 3.58 1.45 20.64
N GLU A 289 2.44 1.63 20.00
CA GLU A 289 1.17 1.01 20.41
C GLU A 289 1.25 -0.52 20.44
N LYS A 290 1.85 -1.15 19.42
CA LYS A 290 2.06 -2.61 19.39
C LYS A 290 2.94 -3.10 20.53
N LEU A 291 3.93 -2.31 20.96
CA LEU A 291 4.87 -2.62 22.02
C LEU A 291 4.36 -2.19 23.40
N HIS A 292 3.13 -1.66 23.51
CA HIS A 292 2.54 -1.13 24.74
C HIS A 292 3.41 -0.07 25.45
N LEU A 293 4.16 0.73 24.67
CA LEU A 293 4.99 1.81 25.18
C LEU A 293 4.14 3.08 25.39
N PRO A 294 4.36 3.87 26.47
CA PRO A 294 3.59 5.08 26.73
C PRO A 294 3.77 6.14 25.63
N ASP A 295 2.69 6.86 25.34
CA ASP A 295 2.68 8.02 24.43
C ASP A 295 3.48 9.17 25.05
N GLU A 296 4.77 9.23 24.81
CA GLU A 296 5.61 10.36 25.18
C GLU A 296 6.02 11.17 23.95
N LEU A 297 5.11 11.69 23.17
CA LEU A 297 5.43 12.71 22.18
C LEU A 297 4.19 13.55 21.84
N ASP A 298 3.84 14.48 22.70
CA ASP A 298 3.32 15.78 22.27
C ASP A 298 4.47 16.56 21.63
N LEU A 299 4.76 16.23 20.36
CA LEU A 299 5.64 17.05 19.55
C LEU A 299 4.84 18.27 19.07
N GLN A 300 5.00 19.37 19.79
CA GLN A 300 4.53 20.68 19.36
C GLN A 300 5.16 21.02 17.99
N ASP A 301 4.32 21.48 17.10
CA ASP A 301 4.66 21.95 15.76
C ASP A 301 5.81 22.97 15.79
N ALA A 302 6.90 22.66 15.05
CA ALA A 302 7.87 23.67 14.64
C ALA A 302 8.28 23.45 13.17
N PRO A 303 8.19 24.46 12.34
CA PRO A 303 8.59 24.36 10.93
C PRO A 303 10.12 24.48 10.79
N GLY A 304 10.75 23.51 10.13
CA GLY A 304 11.97 23.76 9.38
C GLY A 304 13.31 23.56 10.04
N THR A 305 13.44 22.71 11.07
CA THR A 305 14.72 22.09 11.49
C THR A 305 14.44 20.66 11.94
N LEU A 306 15.38 19.75 11.72
CA LEU A 306 15.39 18.43 12.35
C LEU A 306 15.54 18.63 13.87
N ASP A 307 14.49 19.10 14.53
CA ASP A 307 14.43 19.19 15.96
C ASP A 307 14.13 17.77 16.47
N MET A 308 15.21 17.12 16.90
CA MET A 308 15.16 15.87 17.64
C MET A 308 14.51 16.20 18.98
N GLY A 309 13.18 16.00 19.08
CA GLY A 309 12.46 16.12 20.33
C GLY A 309 13.19 15.40 21.48
N PRO A 310 12.80 15.54 22.74
CA PRO A 310 13.56 14.97 23.85
C PRO A 310 13.70 13.47 23.67
N MET A 311 14.89 13.07 23.16
CA MET A 311 15.25 11.67 23.00
C MET A 311 15.12 10.99 24.36
N THR A 312 14.50 9.81 24.36
CA THR A 312 14.45 8.98 25.56
C THR A 312 15.88 8.77 26.09
N GLU A 313 16.03 8.59 27.38
CA GLU A 313 17.34 8.34 28.00
C GLU A 313 18.02 7.12 27.37
N VAL A 314 17.21 6.09 27.03
CA VAL A 314 17.62 4.87 26.31
C VAL A 314 18.16 5.20 24.92
N ALA A 315 17.42 5.98 24.13
CA ALA A 315 17.83 6.34 22.76
C ALA A 315 19.13 7.16 22.75
N ARG A 316 19.28 8.06 23.73
CA ARG A 316 20.52 8.83 23.91
C ARG A 316 21.69 7.93 24.29
N GLY A 317 21.48 6.98 25.21
CA GLY A 317 22.46 5.97 25.61
C GLY A 317 22.89 5.10 24.43
N ILE A 318 21.96 4.66 23.59
CA ILE A 318 22.25 3.89 22.37
C ILE A 318 23.13 4.70 21.41
N LEU A 319 22.79 5.97 21.13
CA LEU A 319 23.58 6.81 20.21
C LEU A 319 24.96 7.14 20.74
N GLN A 320 25.18 7.11 22.05
CA GLN A 320 26.52 7.26 22.66
C GLN A 320 27.32 5.97 22.60
N ALA A 321 26.66 4.81 22.70
CA ALA A 321 27.29 3.50 22.58
C ALA A 321 27.66 3.10 21.16
N LEU A 322 26.94 3.66 20.15
CA LEU A 322 27.16 3.38 18.74
C LEU A 322 28.18 4.34 18.13
N THR A 323 29.06 3.78 17.32
CA THR A 323 30.05 4.54 16.52
C THR A 323 29.74 4.40 15.04
N PRO A 324 30.13 5.36 14.18
CA PRO A 324 29.93 5.26 12.73
C PRO A 324 30.87 4.25 12.06
N ASP A 325 31.97 3.90 12.72
CA ASP A 325 33.09 3.14 12.13
C ASP A 325 33.04 1.64 12.45
N ALA A 326 32.29 1.23 13.49
CA ALA A 326 32.26 -0.15 13.95
C ALA A 326 30.83 -0.58 14.35
N PRO A 327 30.31 -1.68 13.78
CA PRO A 327 28.99 -2.20 14.16
C PRO A 327 29.01 -2.78 15.58
N VAL A 328 27.98 -2.46 16.37
CA VAL A 328 27.82 -2.94 17.76
C VAL A 328 26.68 -3.97 17.78
N PRO A 329 26.93 -5.21 18.28
CA PRO A 329 25.89 -6.23 18.42
C PRO A 329 24.82 -5.84 19.44
N LEU A 330 23.56 -6.30 19.21
CA LEU A 330 22.42 -6.07 20.13
C LEU A 330 22.75 -6.52 21.56
N ASP A 331 23.36 -7.68 21.71
CA ASP A 331 23.68 -8.26 23.02
C ASP A 331 24.60 -7.33 23.83
N HIS A 332 25.58 -6.72 23.17
CA HIS A 332 26.49 -5.74 23.80
C HIS A 332 25.76 -4.46 24.21
N LEU A 333 24.77 -3.99 23.42
CA LEU A 333 23.95 -2.84 23.79
C LEU A 333 23.08 -3.14 25.02
N VAL A 334 22.51 -4.35 25.10
CA VAL A 334 21.72 -4.79 26.25
C VAL A 334 22.58 -4.87 27.52
N GLU A 335 23.81 -5.35 27.42
CA GLU A 335 24.74 -5.40 28.55
C GLU A 335 25.22 -4.02 29.02
N THR A 336 25.42 -3.10 28.07
CA THR A 336 25.99 -1.76 28.34
C THR A 336 24.94 -0.79 28.90
N LEU A 337 23.70 -0.95 28.57
CA LEU A 337 22.60 -0.04 28.89
C LEU A 337 21.75 -0.47 30.09
N ILE A 338 22.30 -1.25 31.02
CA ILE A 338 21.65 -1.55 32.30
C ILE A 338 21.42 -0.23 33.07
N PRO A 339 20.21 0.07 33.59
CA PRO A 339 19.15 -0.85 34.01
C PRO A 339 17.97 -1.05 33.00
N HIS A 340 18.12 -0.61 31.78
CA HIS A 340 17.04 -0.69 30.80
C HIS A 340 16.78 -2.14 30.34
N SER A 341 15.51 -2.49 30.15
CA SER A 341 15.12 -3.81 29.68
C SER A 341 15.49 -4.02 28.20
N ALA A 342 15.70 -5.26 27.79
CA ALA A 342 15.94 -5.60 26.38
C ALA A 342 14.83 -5.10 25.45
N SER A 343 13.58 -5.11 25.93
CA SER A 343 12.42 -4.61 25.17
C SER A 343 12.47 -3.10 24.93
N GLU A 344 12.87 -2.32 25.94
CA GLU A 344 13.04 -0.86 25.81
C GLU A 344 14.19 -0.52 24.84
N ILE A 345 15.29 -1.26 24.91
CA ILE A 345 16.44 -1.07 24.01
C ILE A 345 16.07 -1.41 22.57
N ILE A 346 15.35 -2.52 22.34
CA ILE A 346 14.88 -2.90 20.99
C ILE A 346 13.90 -1.86 20.43
N ALA A 347 13.00 -1.34 21.25
CA ALA A 347 12.05 -0.30 20.84
C ALA A 347 12.79 1.01 20.47
N ALA A 348 13.75 1.43 21.28
CA ALA A 348 14.55 2.62 21.02
C ALA A 348 15.46 2.45 19.79
N LEU A 349 16.04 1.27 19.57
CA LEU A 349 16.78 0.96 18.34
C LEU A 349 15.90 1.08 17.11
N PHE A 350 14.68 0.54 17.17
CA PHE A 350 13.73 0.64 16.07
C PHE A 350 13.34 2.10 15.79
N GLU A 351 13.10 2.91 16.82
CA GLU A 351 12.81 4.34 16.70
C GLU A 351 13.99 5.11 16.07
N LEU A 352 15.21 4.85 16.53
CA LEU A 352 16.43 5.46 15.99
C LEU A 352 16.70 5.05 14.53
N GLU A 353 16.37 3.83 14.16
CA GLU A 353 16.49 3.35 12.79
C GLU A 353 15.42 3.99 11.88
N LEU A 354 14.18 4.13 12.34
CA LEU A 354 13.11 4.84 11.62
C LEU A 354 13.42 6.34 11.43
N THR A 355 14.17 6.94 12.36
CA THR A 355 14.63 8.34 12.23
C THR A 355 15.90 8.45 11.37
N GLY A 356 16.49 7.34 10.93
CA GLY A 356 17.69 7.31 10.11
C GLY A 356 18.99 7.64 10.87
N LEU A 357 18.95 7.66 12.21
CA LEU A 357 20.13 7.97 13.05
C LEU A 357 21.05 6.76 13.24
N ILE A 358 20.51 5.56 13.11
CA ILE A 358 21.26 4.31 13.13
C ILE A 358 20.84 3.41 11.98
N ARG A 359 21.65 2.41 11.69
CA ARG A 359 21.37 1.39 10.67
C ARG A 359 21.63 0.00 11.23
N GLN A 360 20.65 -0.89 11.07
CA GLN A 360 20.83 -2.30 11.38
C GLN A 360 21.62 -3.01 10.27
N LEU A 361 22.60 -3.84 10.68
CA LEU A 361 23.40 -4.69 9.80
C LEU A 361 23.06 -6.17 10.01
N PRO A 362 23.39 -7.06 9.05
CA PRO A 362 23.23 -8.50 9.22
C PRO A 362 23.86 -9.00 10.52
N GLY A 363 23.17 -9.89 11.24
CA GLY A 363 23.64 -10.42 12.53
C GLY A 363 23.19 -9.60 13.75
N LYS A 364 22.11 -8.80 13.62
CA LYS A 364 21.58 -7.95 14.71
C LYS A 364 22.62 -7.00 15.30
N SER A 365 23.45 -6.41 14.45
CA SER A 365 24.41 -5.37 14.81
C SER A 365 23.93 -4.01 14.30
N PHE A 366 24.27 -2.94 14.99
CA PHE A 366 23.80 -1.58 14.70
C PHE A 366 25.00 -0.64 14.51
N LEU A 367 24.83 0.31 13.62
CA LEU A 367 25.84 1.32 13.29
C LEU A 367 25.21 2.70 13.35
N LYS A 368 25.92 3.68 13.86
CA LYS A 368 25.48 5.09 13.84
C LYS A 368 25.65 5.65 12.43
N VAL A 369 24.62 6.34 11.91
CA VAL A 369 24.70 7.01 10.61
C VAL A 369 25.28 8.41 10.79
N TRP A 370 26.26 8.78 9.94
CA TRP A 370 26.75 10.16 9.88
C TRP A 370 25.67 11.06 9.31
N LEU A 371 25.25 12.05 10.08
CA LEU A 371 24.49 13.18 9.54
C LEU A 371 25.49 14.12 8.87
N SER A 372 25.52 14.13 7.55
CA SER A 372 26.26 15.12 6.75
C SER A 372 25.48 16.42 6.68
#